data_51f5d5cc3de3e20e2285e7107bd9adff
#
_entry.id   51f5d5cc3de3e20e2285e7107bd9adff
#
_cell.length_a   1.000
_cell.length_b   1.000
_cell.length_c   1.000
_cell.angle_alpha   90.00
_cell.angle_beta   90.00
_cell.angle_gamma   90.00
#
_symmetry.space_group_name_H-M   'P 1'
#
loop_
_entity.id
_entity.type
_entity.pdbx_description
1 polymer ?
#
loop_
_entity_poly.entity_id
_entity_poly.type
_entity_poly.pdbx_seq_one_letter_code
_entity_poly.pdbx_strand_id
1 'polypeptide(L)'
;MKSAFAILILVPLLTLTSCKSTRDKKAQAPSAASVSDLTWTEAQERKARVSDVQYQVWVKLTDNEADQTFDGKSEIKFNLKDASKPLRLDFFEGKIISLKLNDQILDPSAKTAFQIHLPPTALKEGANVVQIEYQQNYSRQGQGLHKFIDPQTKEIFLHTQFQTFDLNRFMPAFDQPDLRAVLTLSVDAPAAWEVVSTTMGMPSKTAKGRRLWTFPATDPIATYLYSLIAGPFKVYSDKYEDIPLRLFVRPTMAKHLRTKEWFTYTKQGLKFFNSYFGMKYPFKKYDQLVVPEFNAGAMENVGAVTFNERFLWRSQPTRRDLRGLASIIMHEMAHMWFGDIVTMKWWNDLWLNESFATFMAALALHEGTEFNEAWQDFFVDDKNWAYWEDSLITTHPIEAPVKSVKDAFATFDGITYGKGAAVLKQLRAYMTPAAFQKGVQNFIHTYAFKNADLKEFIATLQAQTDRDLTLWS
;
A
#
# COMPACT_ATOMS: atom_id res chain seq x y z
N MET A 1 -57.70 43.34 -23.55
CA MET A 1 -58.35 43.53 -22.24
C MET A 1 -57.40 42.93 -21.21
N LYS A 2 -56.95 43.75 -20.28
CA LYS A 2 -55.96 43.48 -19.24
C LYS A 2 -56.66 42.80 -18.05
N SER A 3 -56.03 41.83 -17.44
CA SER A 3 -56.26 41.49 -16.04
C SER A 3 -54.96 41.03 -15.41
N ALA A 4 -54.45 41.87 -14.51
CA ALA A 4 -53.32 41.60 -13.64
C ALA A 4 -53.84 40.87 -12.38
N PHE A 5 -53.20 39.79 -11.98
CA PHE A 5 -53.37 39.21 -10.66
C PHE A 5 -52.15 39.51 -9.79
N ALA A 6 -52.37 40.31 -8.77
CA ALA A 6 -51.42 40.59 -7.72
C ALA A 6 -51.51 39.50 -6.64
N ILE A 7 -50.41 38.81 -6.35
CA ILE A 7 -50.28 37.89 -5.22
C ILE A 7 -49.65 38.65 -4.05
N LEU A 8 -50.42 38.80 -2.98
CA LEU A 8 -50.00 39.36 -1.70
C LEU A 8 -49.26 38.25 -0.91
N ILE A 9 -48.01 38.46 -0.63
CA ILE A 9 -47.22 37.57 0.26
C ILE A 9 -47.26 38.18 1.67
N LEU A 10 -47.97 37.49 2.58
CA LEU A 10 -47.97 37.78 4.03
C LEU A 10 -46.70 37.17 4.64
N VAL A 11 -45.84 37.98 5.23
CA VAL A 11 -44.69 37.55 6.04
C VAL A 11 -45.08 37.62 7.51
N PRO A 12 -45.02 36.53 8.26
CA PRO A 12 -45.23 36.62 9.72
C PRO A 12 -43.93 37.06 10.41
N LEU A 13 -44.04 38.12 11.18
CA LEU A 13 -42.99 38.62 12.11
C LEU A 13 -42.90 37.64 13.28
N LEU A 14 -41.79 36.90 13.37
CA LEU A 14 -41.46 36.13 14.56
C LEU A 14 -40.59 36.97 15.48
N THR A 15 -41.12 37.32 16.64
CA THR A 15 -40.42 37.99 17.74
C THR A 15 -39.49 37.00 18.43
N LEU A 16 -38.18 37.25 18.36
CA LEU A 16 -37.17 36.52 19.11
C LEU A 16 -37.12 37.01 20.56
N THR A 17 -37.65 36.21 21.48
CA THR A 17 -37.40 36.35 22.93
C THR A 17 -36.08 35.68 23.26
N SER A 18 -35.08 36.50 23.65
CA SER A 18 -33.78 36.08 24.13
C SER A 18 -33.91 35.51 25.54
N CYS A 19 -33.77 34.19 25.69
CA CYS A 19 -33.49 33.58 27.01
C CYS A 19 -31.97 33.49 27.22
N LYS A 20 -31.42 34.33 28.10
CA LYS A 20 -30.08 34.19 28.66
C LYS A 20 -30.08 32.97 29.58
N SER A 21 -29.50 31.86 29.16
CA SER A 21 -29.12 30.76 30.03
C SER A 21 -27.62 30.85 30.31
N THR A 22 -27.29 31.29 31.51
CA THR A 22 -25.93 31.13 32.08
C THR A 22 -25.75 29.66 32.42
N ARG A 23 -25.14 28.89 31.47
CA ARG A 23 -24.59 27.57 31.79
C ARG A 23 -23.09 27.72 32.00
N ASP A 24 -22.67 27.45 33.22
CA ASP A 24 -21.28 27.23 33.60
C ASP A 24 -20.65 26.21 32.63
N LYS A 25 -19.72 26.69 31.82
CA LYS A 25 -18.84 25.81 31.02
C LYS A 25 -17.84 25.18 32.01
N LYS A 26 -18.20 24.06 32.63
CA LYS A 26 -17.19 23.11 33.08
C LYS A 26 -16.39 22.74 31.85
N ALA A 27 -15.11 23.09 31.85
CA ALA A 27 -14.17 22.58 30.84
C ALA A 27 -14.20 21.06 30.91
N GLN A 28 -14.85 20.46 29.90
CA GLN A 28 -14.80 19.04 29.68
C GLN A 28 -13.35 18.73 29.28
N ALA A 29 -12.65 17.99 30.14
CA ALA A 29 -11.37 17.41 29.76
C ALA A 29 -11.54 16.75 28.40
N PRO A 30 -10.58 16.87 27.45
CA PRO A 30 -10.70 16.21 26.17
C PRO A 30 -10.94 14.71 26.44
N SER A 31 -12.08 14.19 26.01
CA SER A 31 -12.32 12.76 25.98
C SER A 31 -11.13 12.18 25.22
N ALA A 32 -10.46 11.17 25.81
CA ALA A 32 -9.45 10.43 25.11
C ALA A 32 -10.10 9.97 23.79
N ALA A 33 -9.83 10.68 22.70
CA ALA A 33 -10.27 10.32 21.37
C ALA A 33 -9.75 8.91 21.12
N SER A 34 -10.61 8.02 20.71
CA SER A 34 -10.24 6.68 20.28
C SER A 34 -9.32 6.84 19.05
N VAL A 35 -8.01 6.84 19.29
CA VAL A 35 -7.01 7.15 18.25
C VAL A 35 -6.79 5.91 17.43
N SER A 36 -7.49 5.81 16.31
CA SER A 36 -7.23 4.84 15.23
C SER A 36 -6.08 5.29 14.32
N ASP A 37 -5.25 6.22 14.79
CA ASP A 37 -4.28 6.94 13.98
C ASP A 37 -2.87 6.73 14.54
N LEU A 38 -1.86 6.81 13.68
CA LEU A 38 -0.45 6.89 14.04
C LEU A 38 0.08 8.24 13.60
N THR A 39 0.52 9.04 14.56
CA THR A 39 1.13 10.34 14.28
C THR A 39 2.60 10.19 13.89
N TRP A 40 3.12 11.15 13.13
CA TRP A 40 4.55 11.21 12.78
C TRP A 40 5.45 11.21 14.04
N THR A 41 5.08 11.94 15.07
CA THR A 41 5.85 11.98 16.32
C THR A 41 5.92 10.62 16.99
N GLU A 42 4.79 9.90 17.10
CA GLU A 42 4.77 8.53 17.67
C GLU A 42 5.59 7.56 16.81
N ALA A 43 5.52 7.67 15.47
CA ALA A 43 6.31 6.84 14.57
C ALA A 43 7.82 7.09 14.75
N GLN A 44 8.25 8.37 14.87
CA GLN A 44 9.65 8.73 15.12
C GLN A 44 10.14 8.21 16.48
N GLU A 45 9.35 8.36 17.54
CA GLU A 45 9.68 7.85 18.88
C GLU A 45 9.82 6.33 18.86
N ARG A 46 8.92 5.64 18.16
CA ARG A 46 8.96 4.18 18.00
C ARG A 46 10.18 3.74 17.20
N LYS A 47 10.48 4.40 16.08
CA LYS A 47 11.66 4.14 15.26
C LYS A 47 12.97 4.34 16.01
N ALA A 48 13.05 5.36 16.87
CA ALA A 48 14.24 5.63 17.69
C ALA A 48 14.52 4.52 18.73
N ARG A 49 13.50 3.73 19.09
CA ARG A 49 13.55 2.67 20.10
C ARG A 49 13.58 1.26 19.54
N VAL A 50 12.93 0.99 18.41
CA VAL A 50 12.70 -0.33 17.85
C VAL A 50 13.53 -0.55 16.60
N SER A 51 14.18 -1.71 16.49
CA SER A 51 14.92 -2.17 15.31
C SER A 51 14.80 -3.69 15.11
N ASP A 52 15.28 -4.18 13.97
CA ASP A 52 15.43 -5.60 13.62
C ASP A 52 14.15 -6.42 13.76
N VAL A 53 13.03 -5.83 13.30
CA VAL A 53 11.71 -6.45 13.42
C VAL A 53 11.57 -7.65 12.49
N GLN A 54 11.07 -8.73 13.04
CA GLN A 54 10.75 -9.97 12.31
C GLN A 54 9.37 -10.46 12.72
N TYR A 55 8.56 -10.82 11.73
CA TYR A 55 7.25 -11.41 11.91
C TYR A 55 7.26 -12.88 11.47
N GLN A 56 6.82 -13.77 12.34
CA GLN A 56 6.46 -15.13 11.97
C GLN A 56 4.95 -15.29 12.20
N VAL A 57 4.21 -15.48 11.11
CA VAL A 57 2.74 -15.42 11.13
C VAL A 57 2.16 -16.72 10.58
N TRP A 58 1.13 -17.19 11.25
CA TRP A 58 0.29 -18.29 10.78
C TRP A 58 -1.16 -17.81 10.78
N VAL A 59 -1.89 -18.11 9.68
CA VAL A 59 -3.32 -17.82 9.56
C VAL A 59 -4.08 -19.04 9.04
N LYS A 60 -5.35 -19.15 9.46
CA LYS A 60 -6.27 -20.17 8.97
C LYS A 60 -7.44 -19.52 8.26
N LEU A 61 -7.54 -19.79 6.95
CA LEU A 61 -8.59 -19.28 6.09
C LEU A 61 -9.72 -20.29 5.92
N THR A 62 -10.91 -19.84 5.56
CA THR A 62 -12.11 -20.66 5.39
C THR A 62 -12.80 -20.38 4.06
N ASP A 63 -13.40 -21.42 3.47
CA ASP A 63 -14.33 -21.37 2.34
C ASP A 63 -15.80 -21.37 2.76
N ASN A 64 -16.08 -21.25 4.05
CA ASN A 64 -17.43 -21.08 4.54
C ASN A 64 -17.87 -19.60 4.41
N GLU A 65 -18.93 -19.36 3.67
CA GLU A 65 -19.49 -18.01 3.45
C GLU A 65 -19.91 -17.35 4.77
N ALA A 66 -20.44 -18.12 5.73
CA ALA A 66 -20.95 -17.63 7.01
C ALA A 66 -19.85 -17.12 7.95
N ASP A 67 -18.62 -17.59 7.79
CA ASP A 67 -17.53 -17.17 8.68
C ASP A 67 -17.13 -15.71 8.42
N GLN A 68 -17.20 -14.91 9.48
CA GLN A 68 -16.86 -13.48 9.42
C GLN A 68 -15.43 -13.20 9.91
N THR A 69 -14.76 -14.20 10.48
CA THR A 69 -13.44 -14.07 11.10
C THR A 69 -12.49 -15.16 10.63
N PHE A 70 -11.20 -14.90 10.79
CA PHE A 70 -10.13 -15.89 10.64
C PHE A 70 -9.25 -15.91 11.88
N ASP A 71 -8.61 -17.06 12.14
CA ASP A 71 -7.68 -17.24 13.25
C ASP A 71 -6.26 -16.93 12.80
N GLY A 72 -5.50 -16.28 13.67
CA GLY A 72 -4.10 -15.94 13.44
C GLY A 72 -3.23 -16.20 14.67
N LYS A 73 -1.94 -16.45 14.40
CA LYS A 73 -0.87 -16.49 15.40
C LYS A 73 0.30 -15.68 14.88
N SER A 74 0.84 -14.82 15.72
CA SER A 74 2.03 -14.01 15.39
C SER A 74 3.09 -14.16 16.46
N GLU A 75 4.31 -14.42 16.06
CA GLU A 75 5.51 -14.20 16.86
C GLU A 75 6.26 -13.01 16.26
N ILE A 76 6.46 -11.97 17.08
CA ILE A 76 7.09 -10.71 16.72
C ILE A 76 8.39 -10.60 17.49
N LYS A 77 9.53 -10.64 16.80
CA LYS A 77 10.87 -10.42 17.37
C LYS A 77 11.34 -9.02 17.02
N PHE A 78 11.95 -8.33 17.97
CA PHE A 78 12.52 -7.01 17.75
C PHE A 78 13.58 -6.68 18.81
N ASN A 79 14.48 -5.76 18.48
CA ASN A 79 15.39 -5.15 19.43
C ASN A 79 14.83 -3.83 19.96
N LEU A 80 14.93 -3.60 21.28
CA LEU A 80 14.46 -2.40 21.96
C LEU A 80 15.63 -1.69 22.63
N LYS A 81 15.84 -0.41 22.32
CA LYS A 81 16.91 0.40 22.87
C LYS A 81 16.58 0.98 24.26
N ASP A 82 15.32 1.29 24.50
CA ASP A 82 14.82 1.88 25.75
C ASP A 82 13.53 1.19 26.18
N ALA A 83 13.58 0.45 27.28
CA ALA A 83 12.46 -0.30 27.86
C ALA A 83 11.73 0.50 28.98
N SER A 84 12.14 1.72 29.28
CA SER A 84 11.60 2.53 30.40
C SER A 84 10.15 2.99 30.21
N LYS A 85 9.67 3.00 28.95
CA LYS A 85 8.32 3.46 28.57
C LYS A 85 7.51 2.33 27.91
N PRO A 86 6.17 2.37 27.99
CA PRO A 86 5.32 1.44 27.24
C PRO A 86 5.68 1.43 25.74
N LEU A 87 5.44 0.30 25.09
CA LEU A 87 5.57 0.17 23.64
C LEU A 87 4.22 -0.23 23.06
N ARG A 88 3.84 0.41 21.95
CA ARG A 88 2.59 0.17 21.26
C ARG A 88 2.81 -0.78 20.07
N LEU A 89 1.98 -1.84 19.97
CA LEU A 89 1.71 -2.57 18.75
C LEU A 89 0.35 -2.14 18.18
N ASP A 90 0.27 -1.97 16.88
CA ASP A 90 -0.97 -1.62 16.20
C ASP A 90 -1.76 -2.90 15.91
N PHE A 91 -3.05 -2.94 16.28
CA PHE A 91 -3.95 -4.05 16.03
C PHE A 91 -5.40 -3.58 16.11
N PHE A 92 -6.04 -3.43 14.96
CA PHE A 92 -7.38 -2.86 14.82
C PHE A 92 -8.45 -3.90 15.06
N GLU A 93 -9.37 -3.64 15.98
CA GLU A 93 -10.60 -4.38 16.31
C GLU A 93 -10.44 -5.85 16.69
N GLY A 94 -9.57 -6.64 16.10
CA GLY A 94 -9.43 -8.06 16.34
C GLY A 94 -9.42 -8.47 17.83
N LYS A 95 -9.82 -9.70 18.12
CA LYS A 95 -9.84 -10.26 19.47
C LYS A 95 -8.52 -10.96 19.78
N ILE A 96 -7.87 -10.63 20.91
CA ILE A 96 -6.73 -11.37 21.42
C ILE A 96 -7.24 -12.57 22.22
N ILE A 97 -6.72 -13.75 21.94
CA ILE A 97 -7.00 -15.00 22.63
C ILE A 97 -5.94 -15.26 23.68
N SER A 98 -4.66 -15.06 23.32
CA SER A 98 -3.53 -15.13 24.25
C SER A 98 -2.47 -14.11 23.88
N LEU A 99 -1.78 -13.56 24.89
CA LEU A 99 -0.71 -12.58 24.74
C LEU A 99 0.43 -12.94 25.71
N LYS A 100 1.63 -13.12 25.14
CA LYS A 100 2.84 -13.37 25.92
C LYS A 100 3.95 -12.41 25.43
N LEU A 101 4.60 -11.72 26.35
CA LEU A 101 5.78 -10.91 26.09
C LEU A 101 6.96 -11.50 26.84
N ASN A 102 7.99 -11.92 26.12
CA ASN A 102 9.11 -12.67 26.66
C ASN A 102 8.60 -13.91 27.43
N ASP A 103 8.88 -14.00 28.73
CA ASP A 103 8.43 -15.11 29.58
C ASP A 103 7.14 -14.80 30.36
N GLN A 104 6.55 -13.60 30.21
CA GLN A 104 5.39 -13.15 30.94
C GLN A 104 4.11 -13.26 30.13
N ILE A 105 3.09 -13.91 30.70
CA ILE A 105 1.72 -13.89 30.17
C ILE A 105 1.09 -12.54 30.55
N LEU A 106 0.59 -11.82 29.57
CA LEU A 106 -0.10 -10.55 29.76
C LEU A 106 -1.61 -10.75 29.62
N ASP A 107 -2.36 -9.88 30.31
CA ASP A 107 -3.82 -9.86 30.18
C ASP A 107 -4.20 -9.38 28.76
N PRO A 108 -5.02 -10.13 28.01
CA PRO A 108 -5.57 -9.69 26.74
C PRO A 108 -6.33 -8.34 26.80
N SER A 109 -6.81 -7.91 27.99
CA SER A 109 -7.43 -6.59 28.20
C SER A 109 -6.44 -5.43 28.05
N ALA A 110 -5.13 -5.67 27.96
CA ALA A 110 -4.14 -4.66 27.59
C ALA A 110 -4.35 -4.06 26.18
N LYS A 111 -5.31 -4.61 25.40
CA LYS A 111 -5.71 -4.13 24.10
C LYS A 111 -6.83 -3.09 24.20
N THR A 112 -6.65 -1.95 23.52
CA THR A 112 -7.77 -1.04 23.15
C THR A 112 -8.38 -1.48 21.81
N ALA A 113 -9.32 -0.71 21.25
CA ALA A 113 -9.87 -0.98 19.91
C ALA A 113 -8.79 -1.03 18.81
N PHE A 114 -7.66 -0.31 18.97
CA PHE A 114 -6.68 -0.04 17.91
C PHE A 114 -5.25 -0.49 18.25
N GLN A 115 -4.94 -0.80 19.50
CA GLN A 115 -3.57 -0.96 19.96
C GLN A 115 -3.47 -2.03 21.06
N ILE A 116 -2.30 -2.67 21.13
CA ILE A 116 -1.85 -3.50 22.23
C ILE A 116 -0.76 -2.73 22.96
N HIS A 117 -0.91 -2.53 24.26
CA HIS A 117 0.08 -1.86 25.10
C HIS A 117 0.99 -2.88 25.76
N LEU A 118 2.29 -2.84 25.43
CA LEU A 118 3.32 -3.66 26.07
C LEU A 118 3.89 -2.87 27.24
N PRO A 119 3.72 -3.35 28.50
CA PRO A 119 4.14 -2.59 29.68
C PRO A 119 5.66 -2.62 29.88
N PRO A 120 6.29 -1.55 30.42
CA PRO A 120 7.72 -1.51 30.66
C PRO A 120 8.22 -2.63 31.56
N THR A 121 7.39 -3.11 32.49
CA THR A 121 7.71 -4.19 33.43
C THR A 121 7.95 -5.55 32.77
N ALA A 122 7.47 -5.73 31.54
CA ALA A 122 7.67 -6.96 30.77
C ALA A 122 8.62 -6.79 29.57
N LEU A 123 8.95 -5.53 29.21
CA LEU A 123 9.95 -5.18 28.21
C LEU A 123 11.36 -5.27 28.78
N LYS A 124 12.33 -5.51 27.91
CA LYS A 124 13.75 -5.46 28.26
C LYS A 124 14.55 -4.75 27.16
N GLU A 125 15.65 -4.14 27.50
CA GLU A 125 16.60 -3.64 26.50
C GLU A 125 17.21 -4.82 25.74
N GLY A 126 17.45 -4.63 24.45
CA GLY A 126 17.87 -5.69 23.54
C GLY A 126 16.70 -6.51 22.97
N ALA A 127 16.90 -7.82 22.85
CA ALA A 127 15.95 -8.70 22.17
C ALA A 127 14.68 -8.93 22.96
N ASN A 128 13.52 -8.73 22.33
CA ASN A 128 12.18 -9.02 22.85
C ASN A 128 11.41 -9.93 21.90
N VAL A 129 10.49 -10.72 22.44
CA VAL A 129 9.61 -11.59 21.68
C VAL A 129 8.17 -11.44 22.19
N VAL A 130 7.25 -11.10 21.30
CA VAL A 130 5.80 -11.08 21.58
C VAL A 130 5.15 -12.23 20.84
N GLN A 131 4.38 -13.05 21.55
CA GLN A 131 3.59 -14.13 20.97
C GLN A 131 2.11 -13.84 21.19
N ILE A 132 1.32 -13.87 20.12
CA ILE A 132 -0.09 -13.47 20.13
C ILE A 132 -0.90 -14.52 19.37
N GLU A 133 -1.92 -15.08 20.00
CA GLU A 133 -3.00 -15.76 19.29
C GLU A 133 -4.21 -14.84 19.23
N TYR A 134 -4.79 -14.72 18.04
CA TYR A 134 -5.86 -13.75 17.79
C TYR A 134 -6.90 -14.29 16.82
N GLN A 135 -8.06 -13.66 16.84
CA GLN A 135 -9.09 -13.77 15.81
C GLN A 135 -9.34 -12.40 15.21
N GLN A 136 -9.34 -12.31 13.87
CA GLN A 136 -9.52 -11.06 13.16
C GLN A 136 -10.68 -11.17 12.16
N ASN A 137 -11.34 -10.03 11.89
CA ASN A 137 -12.46 -9.95 10.97
C ASN A 137 -11.98 -9.95 9.52
N TYR A 138 -12.73 -10.64 8.63
CA TYR A 138 -12.63 -10.36 7.21
C TYR A 138 -13.23 -8.98 6.91
N SER A 139 -12.57 -8.21 6.07
CA SER A 139 -13.08 -6.92 5.60
C SER A 139 -14.09 -7.09 4.46
N ARG A 140 -15.01 -6.13 4.36
CA ARG A 140 -15.93 -5.94 3.22
C ARG A 140 -15.75 -4.55 2.59
N GLN A 141 -14.72 -3.81 3.00
CA GLN A 141 -14.48 -2.42 2.61
C GLN A 141 -13.20 -2.25 1.79
N GLY A 142 -12.53 -3.36 1.44
CA GLY A 142 -11.32 -3.35 0.62
C GLY A 142 -10.01 -3.13 1.41
N GLN A 143 -10.05 -2.89 2.72
CA GLN A 143 -8.88 -2.71 3.59
C GLN A 143 -8.63 -3.97 4.43
N GLY A 144 -7.38 -4.20 4.85
CA GLY A 144 -7.04 -5.43 5.56
C GLY A 144 -7.19 -6.66 4.67
N LEU A 145 -7.73 -7.77 5.18
CA LEU A 145 -8.04 -8.98 4.39
C LEU A 145 -9.50 -8.92 3.92
N HIS A 146 -9.70 -8.49 2.68
CA HIS A 146 -11.01 -8.37 2.06
C HIS A 146 -11.54 -9.73 1.59
N LYS A 147 -12.82 -10.00 1.87
CA LYS A 147 -13.53 -11.22 1.47
C LYS A 147 -14.61 -10.90 0.46
N PHE A 148 -14.41 -11.36 -0.76
CA PHE A 148 -15.39 -11.32 -1.85
C PHE A 148 -16.04 -12.69 -2.04
N ILE A 149 -17.33 -12.73 -2.34
CA ILE A 149 -18.07 -13.95 -2.69
C ILE A 149 -18.60 -13.77 -4.08
N ASP A 150 -18.15 -14.60 -5.03
CA ASP A 150 -18.59 -14.51 -6.42
C ASP A 150 -20.11 -14.76 -6.49
N PRO A 151 -20.89 -13.81 -7.02
CA PRO A 151 -22.35 -13.93 -7.05
C PRO A 151 -22.85 -15.10 -7.92
N GLN A 152 -22.04 -15.56 -8.88
CA GLN A 152 -22.40 -16.64 -9.80
C GLN A 152 -22.05 -18.03 -9.26
N THR A 153 -20.85 -18.19 -8.70
CA THR A 153 -20.33 -19.50 -8.26
C THR A 153 -20.39 -19.70 -6.76
N LYS A 154 -20.59 -18.62 -5.98
CA LYS A 154 -20.50 -18.61 -4.51
C LYS A 154 -19.10 -18.92 -3.97
N GLU A 155 -18.11 -18.99 -4.85
CA GLU A 155 -16.71 -19.14 -4.46
C GLU A 155 -16.19 -17.90 -3.75
N ILE A 156 -15.30 -18.11 -2.78
CA ILE A 156 -14.71 -17.06 -1.97
C ILE A 156 -13.33 -16.71 -2.51
N PHE A 157 -13.09 -15.40 -2.66
CA PHE A 157 -11.80 -14.82 -3.02
C PHE A 157 -11.40 -13.82 -1.94
N LEU A 158 -10.16 -13.92 -1.50
CA LEU A 158 -9.57 -13.07 -0.48
C LEU A 158 -8.40 -12.29 -1.09
N HIS A 159 -8.27 -11.02 -0.75
CA HIS A 159 -7.09 -10.22 -1.05
C HIS A 159 -6.86 -9.18 0.03
N THR A 160 -5.60 -8.78 0.19
CA THR A 160 -5.22 -7.76 1.17
C THR A 160 -4.99 -6.41 0.50
N GLN A 161 -5.24 -5.33 1.28
CA GLN A 161 -4.76 -3.99 1.01
C GLN A 161 -4.32 -3.38 2.34
N PHE A 162 -3.04 -2.99 2.43
CA PHE A 162 -2.44 -2.53 3.68
C PHE A 162 -1.93 -1.08 3.64
N GLN A 163 -1.87 -0.45 2.48
CA GLN A 163 -1.49 0.96 2.36
C GLN A 163 -2.66 1.86 2.84
N THR A 164 -2.46 2.82 3.73
CA THR A 164 -1.19 3.28 4.30
C THR A 164 -0.89 2.64 5.67
N PHE A 165 -1.91 2.22 6.42
CA PHE A 165 -1.86 1.79 7.81
C PHE A 165 -2.93 0.72 8.09
N ASP A 166 -2.98 -0.33 7.25
CA ASP A 166 -4.03 -1.35 7.33
C ASP A 166 -3.48 -2.78 7.51
N LEU A 167 -2.14 -2.97 7.68
CA LEU A 167 -1.60 -4.27 8.10
C LEU A 167 -2.12 -4.65 9.48
N ASN A 168 -2.32 -3.67 10.36
CA ASN A 168 -2.89 -3.87 11.69
C ASN A 168 -4.34 -4.41 11.68
N ARG A 169 -5.04 -4.36 10.54
CA ARG A 169 -6.34 -5.02 10.31
C ARG A 169 -6.22 -6.48 9.90
N PHE A 170 -5.01 -6.96 9.74
CA PHE A 170 -4.71 -8.36 9.42
C PHE A 170 -3.98 -9.06 10.55
N MET A 171 -2.97 -8.41 11.13
CA MET A 171 -2.14 -8.96 12.20
C MET A 171 -1.62 -7.85 13.12
N PRO A 172 -1.26 -8.16 14.38
CA PRO A 172 -0.54 -7.21 15.23
C PRO A 172 0.83 -6.87 14.62
N ALA A 173 1.17 -5.58 14.54
CA ALA A 173 2.42 -5.12 13.90
C ALA A 173 2.90 -3.77 14.46
N PHE A 174 4.16 -3.43 14.16
CA PHE A 174 4.66 -2.05 14.15
C PHE A 174 4.39 -1.47 12.76
N ASP A 175 3.19 -0.95 12.55
CA ASP A 175 2.69 -0.62 11.22
C ASP A 175 3.12 0.80 10.83
N GLN A 176 4.32 0.93 10.25
CA GLN A 176 4.87 2.17 9.72
C GLN A 176 5.92 1.89 8.64
N PRO A 177 6.11 2.78 7.65
CA PRO A 177 6.94 2.50 6.48
C PRO A 177 8.44 2.36 6.79
N ASP A 178 8.95 3.03 7.80
CA ASP A 178 10.38 3.05 8.14
C ASP A 178 10.81 1.98 9.17
N LEU A 179 9.88 1.20 9.70
CA LEU A 179 10.15 -0.04 10.42
C LEU A 179 10.03 -1.24 9.49
N ARG A 180 10.92 -1.29 8.49
CA ARG A 180 11.00 -2.42 7.56
C ARG A 180 11.25 -3.70 8.33
N ALA A 181 10.57 -4.77 7.92
CA ALA A 181 10.65 -6.04 8.64
C ALA A 181 10.66 -7.24 7.70
N VAL A 182 11.15 -8.35 8.22
CA VAL A 182 11.12 -9.66 7.56
C VAL A 182 9.84 -10.38 7.94
N LEU A 183 9.09 -10.89 6.97
CA LEU A 183 7.89 -11.70 7.19
C LEU A 183 8.14 -13.15 6.77
N THR A 184 7.87 -14.09 7.67
CA THR A 184 7.69 -15.52 7.36
C THR A 184 6.21 -15.85 7.58
N LEU A 185 5.54 -16.34 6.52
CA LEU A 185 4.10 -16.58 6.55
C LEU A 185 3.77 -18.06 6.35
N SER A 186 2.80 -18.57 7.11
CA SER A 186 2.18 -19.87 6.90
C SER A 186 0.67 -19.70 6.81
N VAL A 187 0.05 -20.33 5.82
CA VAL A 187 -1.40 -20.20 5.57
C VAL A 187 -2.02 -21.59 5.46
N ASP A 188 -2.91 -21.91 6.38
CA ASP A 188 -3.77 -23.08 6.28
C ASP A 188 -5.03 -22.69 5.50
N ALA A 189 -5.23 -23.25 4.31
CA ALA A 189 -6.30 -22.91 3.40
C ALA A 189 -7.00 -24.15 2.80
N PRO A 190 -8.22 -24.01 2.25
CA PRO A 190 -8.87 -25.08 1.48
C PRO A 190 -7.97 -25.61 0.38
N ALA A 191 -7.98 -26.95 0.15
CA ALA A 191 -7.04 -27.59 -0.77
C ALA A 191 -7.21 -27.18 -2.24
N ALA A 192 -8.40 -26.67 -2.61
CA ALA A 192 -8.69 -26.19 -3.96
C ALA A 192 -8.19 -24.75 -4.22
N TRP A 193 -7.70 -24.04 -3.18
CA TRP A 193 -7.29 -22.65 -3.31
C TRP A 193 -5.83 -22.53 -3.73
N GLU A 194 -5.57 -21.54 -4.57
CA GLU A 194 -4.26 -20.95 -4.74
C GLU A 194 -4.05 -19.91 -3.64
N VAL A 195 -2.84 -19.87 -3.08
CA VAL A 195 -2.44 -18.88 -2.07
C VAL A 195 -1.17 -18.21 -2.54
N VAL A 196 -1.20 -16.89 -2.57
CA VAL A 196 -0.10 -16.04 -3.07
C VAL A 196 0.26 -15.01 -2.00
N SER A 197 1.54 -14.79 -1.80
CA SER A 197 2.10 -13.76 -0.94
C SER A 197 3.40 -13.24 -1.57
N THR A 198 4.15 -12.43 -0.87
CA THR A 198 5.39 -11.78 -1.32
C THR A 198 6.42 -12.75 -1.90
N THR A 199 6.65 -13.89 -1.25
CA THR A 199 7.61 -14.92 -1.70
C THR A 199 6.89 -16.10 -2.39
N MET A 200 7.65 -17.02 -2.97
CA MET A 200 7.06 -18.21 -3.59
C MET A 200 6.57 -19.19 -2.51
N GLY A 201 5.27 -19.45 -2.48
CA GLY A 201 4.64 -20.38 -1.55
C GLY A 201 4.91 -21.83 -1.91
N MET A 202 5.11 -22.65 -0.89
CA MET A 202 5.28 -24.11 -1.00
C MET A 202 4.09 -24.81 -0.32
N PRO A 203 3.18 -25.41 -1.11
CA PRO A 203 2.04 -26.12 -0.54
C PRO A 203 2.44 -27.52 -0.05
N SER A 204 1.98 -27.91 1.13
CA SER A 204 2.04 -29.27 1.63
C SER A 204 0.64 -29.80 1.92
N LYS A 205 0.41 -31.09 1.68
CA LYS A 205 -0.88 -31.71 2.00
C LYS A 205 -1.05 -31.79 3.53
N THR A 206 -2.20 -31.35 3.98
CA THR A 206 -2.69 -31.62 5.34
C THR A 206 -3.91 -32.54 5.29
N ALA A 207 -4.36 -33.05 6.44
CA ALA A 207 -5.55 -33.89 6.50
C ALA A 207 -6.83 -33.08 6.15
N LYS A 208 -7.90 -33.78 5.70
CA LYS A 208 -9.26 -33.23 5.60
C LYS A 208 -9.47 -32.13 4.55
N GLY A 209 -8.91 -32.26 3.33
CA GLY A 209 -9.21 -31.32 2.23
C GLY A 209 -8.59 -29.93 2.40
N ARG A 210 -7.50 -29.81 3.14
CA ARG A 210 -6.77 -28.56 3.36
C ARG A 210 -5.32 -28.67 2.89
N ARG A 211 -4.67 -27.51 2.67
CA ARG A 211 -3.23 -27.37 2.40
C ARG A 211 -2.62 -26.35 3.34
N LEU A 212 -1.44 -26.65 3.85
CA LEU A 212 -0.59 -25.66 4.51
C LEU A 212 0.37 -25.10 3.46
N TRP A 213 0.27 -23.80 3.22
CA TRP A 213 1.21 -23.05 2.41
C TRP A 213 2.26 -22.44 3.31
N THR A 214 3.54 -22.63 3.00
CA THR A 214 4.64 -21.98 3.69
C THR A 214 5.37 -21.05 2.74
N PHE A 215 5.57 -19.81 3.19
CA PHE A 215 6.26 -18.77 2.44
C PHE A 215 7.59 -18.48 3.13
N PRO A 216 8.73 -18.64 2.43
CA PRO A 216 10.03 -18.27 2.97
C PRO A 216 10.07 -16.82 3.43
N ALA A 217 11.02 -16.51 4.31
CA ALA A 217 11.26 -15.16 4.78
C ALA A 217 11.45 -14.19 3.61
N THR A 218 10.82 -13.02 3.73
CA THR A 218 11.01 -11.91 2.79
C THR A 218 12.35 -11.22 3.03
N ASP A 219 12.78 -10.40 2.08
CA ASP A 219 13.69 -9.31 2.40
C ASP A 219 13.01 -8.33 3.38
N PRO A 220 13.77 -7.46 4.10
CA PRO A 220 13.17 -6.45 4.95
C PRO A 220 12.47 -5.38 4.10
N ILE A 221 11.13 -5.41 4.06
CA ILE A 221 10.29 -4.47 3.32
C ILE A 221 9.36 -3.71 4.25
N ALA A 222 8.79 -2.59 3.78
CA ALA A 222 7.79 -1.83 4.53
C ALA A 222 6.51 -2.66 4.73
N THR A 223 5.83 -2.44 5.85
CA THR A 223 4.69 -3.25 6.28
C THR A 223 3.51 -3.19 5.30
N TYR A 224 3.27 -2.05 4.66
CA TYR A 224 2.16 -1.88 3.71
C TYR A 224 2.35 -2.66 2.40
N LEU A 225 3.56 -3.14 2.11
CA LEU A 225 3.91 -3.90 0.89
C LEU A 225 3.68 -5.40 1.00
N TYR A 226 3.42 -5.92 2.21
CA TYR A 226 3.05 -7.32 2.36
C TYR A 226 1.70 -7.61 1.71
N SER A 227 1.50 -8.85 1.30
CA SER A 227 0.24 -9.27 0.70
C SER A 227 -0.12 -10.70 1.04
N LEU A 228 -1.42 -10.99 1.02
CA LEU A 228 -1.99 -12.32 1.03
C LEU A 228 -3.21 -12.33 0.13
N ILE A 229 -3.16 -13.16 -0.90
CA ILE A 229 -4.27 -13.36 -1.81
C ILE A 229 -4.58 -14.86 -1.84
N ALA A 230 -5.85 -15.25 -1.70
CA ALA A 230 -6.24 -16.65 -1.66
C ALA A 230 -7.62 -16.88 -2.29
N GLY A 231 -7.79 -18.01 -2.95
CA GLY A 231 -9.05 -18.39 -3.58
C GLY A 231 -8.86 -19.39 -4.73
N PRO A 232 -9.95 -19.88 -5.34
CA PRO A 232 -9.90 -20.81 -6.45
C PRO A 232 -9.59 -20.09 -7.78
N PHE A 233 -8.49 -19.36 -7.84
CA PHE A 233 -8.05 -18.60 -9.01
C PHE A 233 -7.66 -19.51 -10.17
N LYS A 234 -7.97 -19.08 -11.39
CA LYS A 234 -7.36 -19.59 -12.60
C LYS A 234 -6.00 -18.92 -12.81
N VAL A 235 -4.98 -19.72 -13.07
CA VAL A 235 -3.59 -19.28 -13.18
C VAL A 235 -3.08 -19.44 -14.60
N TYR A 236 -2.41 -18.41 -15.09
CA TYR A 236 -1.65 -18.45 -16.34
C TYR A 236 -0.18 -18.16 -16.01
N SER A 237 0.72 -18.85 -16.69
CA SER A 237 2.15 -18.77 -16.40
C SER A 237 2.97 -18.43 -17.64
N ASP A 238 4.01 -17.67 -17.44
CA ASP A 238 5.04 -17.32 -18.41
C ASP A 238 6.36 -17.10 -17.65
N LYS A 239 7.40 -16.61 -18.29
CA LYS A 239 8.68 -16.25 -17.67
C LYS A 239 9.38 -15.12 -18.40
N TYR A 240 10.20 -14.39 -17.69
CA TYR A 240 11.16 -13.44 -18.23
C TYR A 240 12.54 -13.77 -17.64
N GLU A 241 13.49 -14.20 -18.47
CA GLU A 241 14.77 -14.80 -18.01
C GLU A 241 14.49 -15.90 -16.97
N ASP A 242 14.99 -15.73 -15.73
CA ASP A 242 14.80 -16.67 -14.62
C ASP A 242 13.62 -16.31 -13.70
N ILE A 243 12.90 -15.23 -14.01
CA ILE A 243 11.78 -14.73 -13.20
C ILE A 243 10.50 -15.39 -13.69
N PRO A 244 9.84 -16.25 -12.87
CA PRO A 244 8.52 -16.75 -13.18
C PRO A 244 7.49 -15.62 -13.12
N LEU A 245 6.63 -15.56 -14.13
CA LEU A 245 5.52 -14.64 -14.27
C LEU A 245 4.22 -15.43 -14.15
N ARG A 246 3.35 -15.08 -13.21
CA ARG A 246 2.05 -15.70 -13.08
C ARG A 246 0.96 -14.65 -13.07
N LEU A 247 -0.17 -14.97 -13.68
CA LEU A 247 -1.33 -14.09 -13.78
C LEU A 247 -2.55 -14.84 -13.25
N PHE A 248 -3.19 -14.27 -12.23
CA PHE A 248 -4.30 -14.85 -11.49
C PHE A 248 -5.58 -14.09 -11.76
N VAL A 249 -6.67 -14.80 -11.98
CA VAL A 249 -7.99 -14.21 -12.21
C VAL A 249 -9.06 -15.19 -11.74
N ARG A 250 -10.19 -14.69 -11.22
CA ARG A 250 -11.31 -15.57 -10.88
C ARG A 250 -11.87 -16.24 -12.15
N PRO A 251 -12.32 -17.52 -12.09
CA PRO A 251 -12.73 -18.30 -13.27
C PRO A 251 -13.81 -17.63 -14.09
N THR A 252 -14.80 -16.98 -13.46
CA THR A 252 -15.92 -16.30 -14.12
C THR A 252 -15.49 -15.14 -15.02
N MET A 253 -14.33 -14.53 -14.73
CA MET A 253 -13.75 -13.43 -15.51
C MET A 253 -12.61 -13.81 -16.43
N ALA A 254 -12.14 -15.04 -16.38
CA ALA A 254 -10.96 -15.51 -17.13
C ALA A 254 -11.05 -15.32 -18.65
N LYS A 255 -12.26 -15.41 -19.22
CA LYS A 255 -12.51 -15.19 -20.68
C LYS A 255 -12.26 -13.73 -21.13
N HIS A 256 -12.19 -12.80 -20.19
CA HIS A 256 -11.99 -11.37 -20.43
C HIS A 256 -10.53 -10.93 -20.26
N LEU A 257 -9.67 -11.84 -19.80
CA LEU A 257 -8.26 -11.59 -19.59
C LEU A 257 -7.47 -11.66 -20.90
N ARG A 258 -6.66 -10.67 -21.17
CA ARG A 258 -5.77 -10.56 -22.34
C ARG A 258 -4.36 -11.01 -21.96
N THR A 259 -4.18 -12.32 -21.74
CA THR A 259 -2.92 -12.89 -21.24
C THR A 259 -1.70 -12.54 -22.08
N LYS A 260 -1.85 -12.48 -23.41
CA LYS A 260 -0.75 -12.14 -24.32
C LYS A 260 -0.26 -10.71 -24.08
N GLU A 261 -1.18 -9.76 -24.03
CA GLU A 261 -0.88 -8.34 -23.81
C GLU A 261 -0.28 -8.12 -22.41
N TRP A 262 -0.85 -8.72 -21.36
CA TRP A 262 -0.32 -8.66 -20.00
C TRP A 262 1.14 -9.12 -19.93
N PHE A 263 1.44 -10.32 -20.43
CA PHE A 263 2.82 -10.83 -20.39
C PHE A 263 3.76 -10.05 -21.32
N THR A 264 3.27 -9.56 -22.45
CA THR A 264 4.09 -8.71 -23.35
C THR A 264 4.53 -7.45 -22.65
N TYR A 265 3.59 -6.69 -22.06
CA TYR A 265 3.90 -5.43 -21.36
C TYR A 265 4.75 -5.68 -20.12
N THR A 266 4.48 -6.74 -19.36
CA THR A 266 5.32 -7.15 -18.22
C THR A 266 6.77 -7.38 -18.62
N LYS A 267 7.01 -8.13 -19.71
CA LYS A 267 8.38 -8.40 -20.21
C LYS A 267 9.07 -7.15 -20.76
N GLN A 268 8.32 -6.28 -21.44
CA GLN A 268 8.85 -5.00 -21.92
C GLN A 268 9.25 -4.11 -20.73
N GLY A 269 8.45 -4.04 -19.67
CA GLY A 269 8.75 -3.30 -18.45
C GLY A 269 9.98 -3.84 -17.73
N LEU A 270 10.07 -5.15 -17.47
CA LEU A 270 11.25 -5.77 -16.85
C LEU A 270 12.53 -5.50 -17.65
N LYS A 271 12.47 -5.60 -18.98
CA LYS A 271 13.60 -5.28 -19.85
C LYS A 271 14.03 -3.83 -19.72
N PHE A 272 13.07 -2.91 -19.77
CA PHE A 272 13.33 -1.47 -19.70
C PHE A 272 13.90 -1.09 -18.33
N PHE A 273 13.24 -1.46 -17.23
CA PHE A 273 13.64 -1.05 -15.89
C PHE A 273 14.97 -1.68 -15.44
N ASN A 274 15.22 -2.97 -15.77
CA ASN A 274 16.52 -3.60 -15.51
C ASN A 274 17.67 -2.80 -16.14
N SER A 275 17.46 -2.33 -17.38
CA SER A 275 18.46 -1.52 -18.10
C SER A 275 18.54 -0.10 -17.53
N TYR A 276 17.40 0.57 -17.32
CA TYR A 276 17.36 1.95 -16.91
C TYR A 276 17.93 2.17 -15.52
N PHE A 277 17.55 1.32 -14.56
CA PHE A 277 18.03 1.40 -13.18
C PHE A 277 19.40 0.78 -12.96
N GLY A 278 19.92 0.02 -13.93
CA GLY A 278 21.22 -0.68 -13.80
C GLY A 278 21.21 -1.73 -12.69
N MET A 279 20.02 -2.18 -12.29
CA MET A 279 19.80 -3.20 -11.27
C MET A 279 18.72 -4.14 -11.78
N LYS A 280 19.01 -5.44 -11.87
CA LYS A 280 18.00 -6.45 -12.23
C LYS A 280 16.87 -6.44 -11.20
N TYR A 281 15.65 -6.80 -11.65
CA TYR A 281 14.51 -7.02 -10.78
C TYR A 281 14.93 -7.91 -9.59
N PRO A 282 14.77 -7.41 -8.35
CA PRO A 282 15.47 -8.01 -7.21
C PRO A 282 14.72 -9.17 -6.58
N PHE A 283 13.41 -9.29 -6.87
CA PHE A 283 12.57 -10.31 -6.28
C PHE A 283 12.50 -11.56 -7.17
N LYS A 284 12.18 -12.72 -6.59
CA LYS A 284 12.33 -14.01 -7.25
C LYS A 284 11.13 -14.43 -8.11
N LYS A 285 10.08 -13.63 -8.14
CA LYS A 285 8.86 -13.87 -8.94
C LYS A 285 8.13 -12.55 -9.20
N TYR A 286 7.31 -12.51 -10.22
CA TYR A 286 6.42 -11.39 -10.51
C TYR A 286 5.01 -11.93 -10.77
N ASP A 287 4.21 -12.03 -9.71
CA ASP A 287 2.81 -12.42 -9.79
C ASP A 287 1.94 -11.18 -9.99
N GLN A 288 0.90 -11.32 -10.80
CA GLN A 288 -0.08 -10.27 -11.07
C GLN A 288 -1.47 -10.85 -10.80
N LEU A 289 -2.22 -10.23 -9.91
CA LEU A 289 -3.48 -10.75 -9.42
C LEU A 289 -4.60 -9.76 -9.71
N VAL A 290 -5.52 -10.15 -10.59
CA VAL A 290 -6.69 -9.34 -10.93
C VAL A 290 -7.81 -9.73 -9.98
N VAL A 291 -8.15 -8.83 -9.06
CA VAL A 291 -9.07 -9.11 -7.95
C VAL A 291 -10.34 -8.26 -8.01
N PRO A 292 -11.47 -8.79 -7.54
CA PRO A 292 -12.74 -8.07 -7.48
C PRO A 292 -12.76 -7.05 -6.32
N GLU A 293 -13.61 -6.02 -6.45
CA GLU A 293 -13.87 -5.02 -5.40
C GLU A 293 -12.60 -4.34 -4.85
N PHE A 294 -11.59 -4.15 -5.70
CA PHE A 294 -10.37 -3.47 -5.31
C PHE A 294 -10.56 -1.95 -5.38
N ASN A 295 -10.25 -1.23 -4.29
CA ASN A 295 -10.53 0.20 -4.16
C ASN A 295 -9.58 1.09 -4.98
N ALA A 296 -8.41 0.59 -5.34
CA ALA A 296 -7.42 1.29 -6.16
C ALA A 296 -7.40 0.79 -7.61
N GLY A 297 -6.57 1.39 -8.46
CA GLY A 297 -6.27 0.89 -9.80
C GLY A 297 -5.45 -0.38 -9.76
N ALA A 298 -4.34 -0.30 -9.03
CA ALA A 298 -3.46 -1.41 -8.71
C ALA A 298 -2.73 -1.11 -7.39
N MET A 299 -1.81 -2.01 -6.99
CA MET A 299 -0.99 -1.88 -5.79
C MET A 299 0.31 -2.67 -5.98
N GLU A 300 1.41 -2.05 -5.63
CA GLU A 300 2.78 -2.49 -5.80
C GLU A 300 3.23 -3.60 -4.82
N ASN A 301 2.35 -4.40 -4.28
CA ASN A 301 2.73 -5.47 -3.34
C ASN A 301 3.91 -6.29 -3.87
N VAL A 302 4.97 -6.38 -3.08
CA VAL A 302 6.24 -7.01 -3.49
C VAL A 302 6.01 -8.43 -4.01
N GLY A 303 6.36 -8.65 -5.28
CA GLY A 303 6.27 -9.95 -5.94
C GLY A 303 4.84 -10.49 -6.14
N ALA A 304 3.80 -9.70 -5.82
CA ALA A 304 2.39 -10.10 -5.92
C ALA A 304 1.49 -8.88 -6.20
N VAL A 305 1.76 -8.20 -7.29
CA VAL A 305 1.08 -6.95 -7.71
C VAL A 305 -0.40 -7.19 -7.91
N THR A 306 -1.22 -6.38 -7.27
CA THR A 306 -2.69 -6.51 -7.29
C THR A 306 -3.30 -5.50 -8.24
N PHE A 307 -4.26 -5.94 -9.07
CA PHE A 307 -4.94 -5.12 -10.07
C PHE A 307 -6.45 -5.19 -9.93
N ASN A 308 -7.11 -4.08 -10.23
CA ASN A 308 -8.57 -4.00 -10.28
C ASN A 308 -9.12 -4.70 -11.53
N GLU A 309 -10.28 -5.37 -11.40
CA GLU A 309 -10.96 -6.03 -12.52
C GLU A 309 -11.42 -5.09 -13.65
N ARG A 310 -11.33 -3.76 -13.49
CA ARG A 310 -11.62 -2.80 -14.58
C ARG A 310 -10.73 -2.99 -15.82
N PHE A 311 -9.58 -3.66 -15.67
CA PHE A 311 -8.68 -4.01 -16.78
C PHE A 311 -9.08 -5.32 -17.51
N LEU A 312 -10.22 -5.91 -17.17
CA LEU A 312 -10.82 -7.06 -17.84
C LEU A 312 -11.96 -6.60 -18.75
N TRP A 313 -11.71 -6.47 -20.03
CA TRP A 313 -12.70 -5.93 -20.95
C TRP A 313 -13.62 -7.01 -21.51
N ARG A 314 -14.94 -6.77 -21.45
CA ARG A 314 -15.97 -7.64 -22.02
C ARG A 314 -16.11 -7.49 -23.54
N SER A 315 -15.57 -6.41 -24.10
CA SER A 315 -15.49 -6.12 -25.54
C SER A 315 -14.05 -6.12 -26.02
N GLN A 316 -13.83 -5.96 -27.34
CA GLN A 316 -12.49 -5.75 -27.88
C GLN A 316 -11.93 -4.44 -27.34
N PRO A 317 -10.76 -4.45 -26.68
CA PRO A 317 -10.14 -3.23 -26.17
C PRO A 317 -9.65 -2.34 -27.32
N THR A 318 -9.74 -1.05 -27.12
CA THR A 318 -9.14 -0.05 -28.01
C THR A 318 -7.63 0.05 -27.77
N ARG A 319 -6.91 0.74 -28.68
CA ARG A 319 -5.48 1.05 -28.46
C ARG A 319 -5.29 1.84 -27.16
N ARG A 320 -6.20 2.76 -26.82
CA ARG A 320 -6.16 3.51 -25.55
C ARG A 320 -6.31 2.59 -24.34
N ASP A 321 -7.21 1.62 -24.38
CA ASP A 321 -7.38 0.65 -23.29
C ASP A 321 -6.10 -0.17 -23.08
N LEU A 322 -5.50 -0.69 -24.16
CA LEU A 322 -4.26 -1.46 -24.10
C LEU A 322 -3.09 -0.62 -23.58
N ARG A 323 -2.99 0.64 -23.99
CA ARG A 323 -2.00 1.57 -23.46
C ARG A 323 -2.23 1.83 -21.97
N GLY A 324 -3.48 2.02 -21.53
CA GLY A 324 -3.83 2.17 -20.12
C GLY A 324 -3.42 0.95 -19.29
N LEU A 325 -3.59 -0.28 -19.83
CA LEU A 325 -3.09 -1.49 -19.21
C LEU A 325 -1.56 -1.50 -19.13
N ALA A 326 -0.88 -1.17 -20.23
CA ALA A 326 0.57 -1.11 -20.23
C ALA A 326 1.09 -0.05 -19.24
N SER A 327 0.42 1.11 -19.15
CA SER A 327 0.77 2.19 -18.22
C SER A 327 0.69 1.74 -16.77
N ILE A 328 -0.41 1.11 -16.35
CA ILE A 328 -0.54 0.65 -14.95
C ILE A 328 0.45 -0.48 -14.64
N ILE A 329 0.71 -1.41 -15.57
CA ILE A 329 1.74 -2.45 -15.37
C ILE A 329 3.13 -1.82 -15.19
N MET A 330 3.47 -0.78 -15.98
CA MET A 330 4.75 -0.08 -15.86
C MET A 330 4.84 0.73 -14.56
N HIS A 331 3.74 1.35 -14.12
CA HIS A 331 3.66 2.09 -12.87
C HIS A 331 3.95 1.19 -11.67
N GLU A 332 3.18 0.10 -11.52
CA GLU A 332 3.37 -0.86 -10.44
C GLU A 332 4.74 -1.55 -10.49
N MET A 333 5.28 -1.74 -11.69
CA MET A 333 6.62 -2.31 -11.83
C MET A 333 7.72 -1.33 -11.45
N ALA A 334 7.58 -0.05 -11.73
CA ALA A 334 8.55 0.97 -11.32
C ALA A 334 8.68 1.06 -9.80
N HIS A 335 7.58 0.84 -9.08
CA HIS A 335 7.57 0.78 -7.61
C HIS A 335 8.50 -0.30 -7.04
N MET A 336 8.78 -1.38 -7.76
CA MET A 336 9.70 -2.42 -7.30
C MET A 336 11.08 -1.84 -6.92
N TRP A 337 11.48 -0.73 -7.54
CA TRP A 337 12.69 0.02 -7.20
C TRP A 337 12.40 1.27 -6.35
N PHE A 338 11.33 2.02 -6.68
CA PHE A 338 10.87 3.23 -5.96
C PHE A 338 9.56 2.95 -5.21
N GLY A 339 9.68 2.64 -3.94
CA GLY A 339 8.61 2.19 -3.05
C GLY A 339 9.02 0.93 -2.30
N ASP A 340 9.45 -0.10 -3.03
CA ASP A 340 9.71 -1.42 -2.47
C ASP A 340 11.16 -1.58 -1.99
N ILE A 341 12.15 -1.44 -2.89
CA ILE A 341 13.57 -1.48 -2.48
C ILE A 341 13.95 -0.25 -1.68
N VAL A 342 13.63 0.93 -2.20
CA VAL A 342 13.83 2.21 -1.50
C VAL A 342 12.46 2.76 -1.15
N THR A 343 12.13 2.81 0.14
CA THR A 343 10.84 3.29 0.65
C THR A 343 11.03 4.65 1.32
N MET A 344 10.05 5.55 1.21
CA MET A 344 10.05 6.81 1.98
C MET A 344 10.15 6.56 3.48
N LYS A 345 10.68 7.53 4.23
CA LYS A 345 10.73 7.48 5.70
C LYS A 345 9.37 7.70 6.33
N TRP A 346 8.58 8.58 5.72
CA TRP A 346 7.21 8.90 6.13
C TRP A 346 6.38 9.39 4.94
N TRP A 347 5.11 9.50 5.11
CA TRP A 347 4.11 9.79 4.09
C TRP A 347 4.19 11.20 3.48
N ASN A 348 4.96 12.15 4.08
CA ASN A 348 5.27 13.44 3.44
C ASN A 348 6.02 13.27 2.11
N ASP A 349 6.78 12.19 1.98
CA ASP A 349 7.53 11.82 0.78
C ASP A 349 6.82 10.75 -0.08
N LEU A 350 5.49 10.56 0.08
CA LEU A 350 4.69 9.65 -0.76
C LEU A 350 4.90 9.92 -2.26
N TRP A 351 5.09 11.17 -2.62
CA TRP A 351 5.35 11.58 -4.00
C TRP A 351 6.64 10.97 -4.59
N LEU A 352 7.66 10.66 -3.78
CA LEU A 352 8.86 9.95 -4.26
C LEU A 352 8.54 8.55 -4.78
N ASN A 353 7.49 7.92 -4.26
CA ASN A 353 6.98 6.66 -4.80
C ASN A 353 6.09 6.94 -6.02
N GLU A 354 5.03 7.68 -5.85
CA GLU A 354 3.94 7.81 -6.81
C GLU A 354 4.27 8.67 -8.02
N SER A 355 4.87 9.85 -7.80
CA SER A 355 5.33 10.70 -8.90
C SER A 355 6.41 10.00 -9.71
N PHE A 356 7.32 9.28 -9.02
CA PHE A 356 8.40 8.60 -9.70
C PHE A 356 7.87 7.44 -10.54
N ALA A 357 6.95 6.64 -10.01
CA ALA A 357 6.33 5.55 -10.75
C ALA A 357 5.52 6.06 -11.96
N THR A 358 4.76 7.14 -11.79
CA THR A 358 4.00 7.78 -12.89
C THR A 358 4.93 8.31 -13.99
N PHE A 359 6.00 9.02 -13.61
CA PHE A 359 7.01 9.49 -14.56
C PHE A 359 7.70 8.33 -15.29
N MET A 360 8.10 7.29 -14.57
CA MET A 360 8.79 6.13 -15.13
C MET A 360 7.88 5.28 -15.99
N ALA A 361 6.58 5.19 -15.70
CA ALA A 361 5.61 4.53 -16.54
C ALA A 361 5.51 5.22 -17.92
N ALA A 362 5.38 6.54 -17.95
CA ALA A 362 5.34 7.30 -19.20
C ALA A 362 6.65 7.15 -19.99
N LEU A 363 7.80 7.17 -19.32
CA LEU A 363 9.11 6.99 -19.95
C LEU A 363 9.27 5.56 -20.50
N ALA A 364 8.89 4.54 -19.73
CA ALA A 364 8.97 3.14 -20.15
C ALA A 364 8.03 2.83 -21.32
N LEU A 365 6.83 3.39 -21.33
CA LEU A 365 5.92 3.29 -22.46
C LEU A 365 6.54 3.89 -23.73
N HIS A 366 7.08 5.12 -23.63
CA HIS A 366 7.65 5.84 -24.76
C HIS A 366 8.90 5.17 -25.33
N GLU A 367 9.82 4.74 -24.47
CA GLU A 367 11.13 4.20 -24.88
C GLU A 367 11.15 2.67 -25.01
N GLY A 368 10.24 1.94 -24.33
CA GLY A 368 10.26 0.48 -24.20
C GLY A 368 9.13 -0.27 -24.89
N THR A 369 8.12 0.43 -25.45
CA THR A 369 6.95 -0.20 -26.06
C THR A 369 6.58 0.44 -27.40
N GLU A 370 5.48 -0.02 -28.02
CA GLU A 370 4.91 0.56 -29.23
C GLU A 370 4.10 1.85 -29.00
N PHE A 371 3.98 2.33 -27.76
CA PHE A 371 3.18 3.51 -27.40
C PHE A 371 4.01 4.79 -27.41
N ASN A 372 4.50 5.21 -28.57
CA ASN A 372 5.37 6.39 -28.72
C ASN A 372 4.69 7.71 -28.33
N GLU A 373 3.35 7.73 -28.28
CA GLU A 373 2.52 8.86 -27.87
C GLU A 373 2.39 9.02 -26.33
N ALA A 374 3.06 8.23 -25.53
CA ALA A 374 2.90 8.19 -24.07
C ALA A 374 3.05 9.56 -23.37
N TRP A 375 3.91 10.44 -23.87
CA TRP A 375 4.05 11.80 -23.32
C TRP A 375 2.89 12.74 -23.66
N GLN A 376 2.17 12.48 -24.76
CA GLN A 376 0.93 13.20 -25.08
C GLN A 376 -0.18 12.80 -24.14
N ASP A 377 -0.28 11.50 -23.85
CA ASP A 377 -1.26 10.97 -22.90
C ASP A 377 -0.97 11.40 -21.47
N PHE A 378 0.30 11.40 -21.06
CA PHE A 378 0.71 11.96 -19.78
C PHE A 378 0.25 13.42 -19.63
N PHE A 379 0.32 14.22 -20.71
CA PHE A 379 -0.20 15.59 -20.68
C PHE A 379 -1.73 15.61 -20.54
N VAL A 380 -2.43 14.78 -21.30
CA VAL A 380 -3.91 14.80 -21.37
C VAL A 380 -4.54 14.20 -20.12
N ASP A 381 -3.98 13.12 -19.59
CA ASP A 381 -4.54 12.40 -18.46
C ASP A 381 -3.91 12.88 -17.12
N ASP A 382 -2.64 12.62 -16.88
CA ASP A 382 -1.99 12.87 -15.57
C ASP A 382 -1.80 14.37 -15.28
N LYS A 383 -1.27 15.13 -16.25
CA LYS A 383 -0.96 16.54 -16.03
C LYS A 383 -2.21 17.41 -15.97
N ASN A 384 -3.25 17.08 -16.73
CA ASN A 384 -4.54 17.79 -16.63
C ASN A 384 -5.23 17.49 -15.30
N TRP A 385 -5.16 16.25 -14.82
CA TRP A 385 -5.62 15.93 -13.48
C TRP A 385 -4.87 16.75 -12.42
N ALA A 386 -3.54 16.82 -12.54
CA ALA A 386 -2.72 17.64 -11.65
C ALA A 386 -3.11 19.14 -11.68
N TYR A 387 -3.35 19.72 -12.84
CA TYR A 387 -3.80 21.10 -12.96
C TYR A 387 -5.16 21.35 -12.30
N TRP A 388 -6.06 20.38 -12.44
CA TRP A 388 -7.37 20.46 -11.80
C TRP A 388 -7.24 20.43 -10.28
N GLU A 389 -6.53 19.45 -9.71
CA GLU A 389 -6.31 19.34 -8.27
C GLU A 389 -5.57 20.56 -7.69
N ASP A 390 -4.54 21.04 -8.39
CA ASP A 390 -3.74 22.19 -7.97
C ASP A 390 -4.51 23.53 -8.02
N SER A 391 -5.64 23.57 -8.72
CA SER A 391 -6.55 24.72 -8.77
C SER A 391 -7.58 24.75 -7.64
N LEU A 392 -7.71 23.67 -6.88
CA LEU A 392 -8.69 23.54 -5.80
C LEU A 392 -8.20 24.22 -4.52
N ILE A 393 -9.13 24.53 -3.61
CA ILE A 393 -8.82 25.02 -2.26
C ILE A 393 -8.04 24.01 -1.42
N THR A 394 -8.09 22.73 -1.81
CA THR A 394 -7.36 21.62 -1.19
C THR A 394 -5.95 21.44 -1.72
N THR A 395 -5.46 22.35 -2.57
CA THR A 395 -4.09 22.29 -3.10
C THR A 395 -3.05 22.23 -1.98
N HIS A 396 -1.95 21.53 -2.23
CA HIS A 396 -0.83 21.41 -1.32
C HIS A 396 0.51 21.34 -2.07
N PRO A 397 1.65 21.53 -1.42
CA PRO A 397 2.96 21.28 -2.01
C PRO A 397 3.11 19.80 -2.42
N ILE A 398 4.03 19.49 -3.34
CA ILE A 398 4.35 18.10 -3.71
C ILE A 398 4.83 17.33 -2.48
N GLU A 399 5.78 17.88 -1.72
CA GLU A 399 6.11 17.39 -0.38
C GLU A 399 5.11 17.99 0.62
N ALA A 400 4.04 17.27 0.91
CA ALA A 400 3.00 17.73 1.82
C ALA A 400 3.36 17.43 3.28
N PRO A 401 3.04 18.34 4.23
CA PRO A 401 3.21 18.06 5.64
C PRO A 401 2.15 17.04 6.10
N VAL A 402 2.55 15.79 6.26
CA VAL A 402 1.69 14.70 6.75
C VAL A 402 1.95 14.46 8.23
N LYS A 403 1.01 14.85 9.09
CA LYS A 403 1.14 14.74 10.56
C LYS A 403 0.75 13.37 11.08
N SER A 404 -0.08 12.63 10.34
CA SER A 404 -0.58 11.33 10.73
C SER A 404 -0.90 10.47 9.49
N VAL A 405 -1.06 9.16 9.69
CA VAL A 405 -1.46 8.25 8.60
C VAL A 405 -2.86 8.57 8.04
N LYS A 406 -3.72 9.19 8.84
CA LYS A 406 -5.02 9.67 8.38
C LYS A 406 -4.88 10.82 7.37
N ASP A 407 -3.94 11.74 7.62
CA ASP A 407 -3.67 12.85 6.70
C ASP A 407 -3.09 12.34 5.38
N ALA A 408 -2.32 11.24 5.41
CA ALA A 408 -1.75 10.63 4.21
C ALA A 408 -2.78 10.23 3.15
N PHE A 409 -3.98 9.79 3.56
CA PHE A 409 -5.05 9.45 2.61
C PHE A 409 -5.50 10.65 1.75
N ALA A 410 -5.39 11.86 2.26
CA ALA A 410 -5.76 13.07 1.54
C ALA A 410 -4.73 13.48 0.47
N THR A 411 -3.55 12.87 0.46
CA THR A 411 -2.47 13.19 -0.49
C THR A 411 -2.37 12.24 -1.68
N PHE A 412 -3.28 11.26 -1.82
CA PHE A 412 -3.37 10.40 -3.02
C PHE A 412 -4.17 11.10 -4.13
N ASP A 413 -3.58 12.13 -4.73
CA ASP A 413 -4.24 13.02 -5.67
C ASP A 413 -3.36 13.40 -6.88
N GLY A 414 -3.89 14.21 -7.79
CA GLY A 414 -3.17 14.65 -8.99
C GLY A 414 -1.87 15.42 -8.70
N ILE A 415 -1.70 15.99 -7.50
CA ILE A 415 -0.46 16.66 -7.10
C ILE A 415 0.63 15.63 -6.86
N THR A 416 0.35 14.65 -6.02
CA THR A 416 1.29 13.57 -5.69
C THR A 416 1.64 12.70 -6.91
N TYR A 417 0.69 12.43 -7.80
CA TYR A 417 0.94 11.63 -9.00
C TYR A 417 1.42 12.46 -10.19
N GLY A 418 0.60 13.38 -10.68
CA GLY A 418 0.82 14.05 -11.97
C GLY A 418 1.72 15.28 -11.88
N LYS A 419 1.54 16.17 -10.87
CA LYS A 419 2.38 17.38 -10.71
C LYS A 419 3.82 16.99 -10.40
N GLY A 420 4.04 16.10 -9.44
CA GLY A 420 5.38 15.63 -9.10
C GLY A 420 6.06 14.91 -10.26
N ALA A 421 5.34 14.06 -11.02
CA ALA A 421 5.89 13.43 -12.23
C ALA A 421 6.27 14.46 -13.31
N ALA A 422 5.47 15.53 -13.48
CA ALA A 422 5.81 16.62 -14.40
C ALA A 422 7.07 17.36 -13.96
N VAL A 423 7.28 17.54 -12.65
CA VAL A 423 8.49 18.16 -12.08
C VAL A 423 9.69 17.24 -12.28
N LEU A 424 9.57 15.92 -12.07
CA LEU A 424 10.65 14.95 -12.35
C LEU A 424 11.05 14.96 -13.84
N LYS A 425 10.09 15.11 -14.76
CA LYS A 425 10.36 15.27 -16.19
C LYS A 425 11.17 16.54 -16.47
N GLN A 426 10.86 17.65 -15.81
CA GLN A 426 11.62 18.91 -15.91
C GLN A 426 13.03 18.73 -15.33
N LEU A 427 13.17 18.08 -14.17
CA LEU A 427 14.45 17.80 -13.52
C LEU A 427 15.36 16.98 -14.44
N ARG A 428 14.82 15.92 -15.07
CA ARG A 428 15.56 15.10 -16.05
C ARG A 428 16.08 15.96 -17.22
N ALA A 429 15.28 16.88 -17.73
CA ALA A 429 15.69 17.79 -18.80
C ALA A 429 16.73 18.82 -18.31
N TYR A 430 16.55 19.34 -17.10
CA TYR A 430 17.46 20.30 -16.48
C TYR A 430 18.85 19.71 -16.24
N MET A 431 18.93 18.50 -15.69
CA MET A 431 20.19 17.79 -15.42
C MET A 431 20.87 17.19 -16.67
N THR A 432 20.18 16.92 -17.71
CA THR A 432 20.36 16.00 -18.82
C THR A 432 19.87 14.58 -18.52
N PRO A 433 19.33 13.86 -19.53
CA PRO A 433 18.83 12.50 -19.34
C PRO A 433 19.86 11.52 -18.77
N ALA A 434 21.11 11.61 -19.21
CA ALA A 434 22.18 10.71 -18.76
C ALA A 434 22.58 10.97 -17.30
N ALA A 435 22.74 12.25 -16.91
CA ALA A 435 23.06 12.61 -15.51
C ALA A 435 21.93 12.23 -14.55
N PHE A 436 20.67 12.47 -14.94
CA PHE A 436 19.52 12.07 -14.15
C PHE A 436 19.46 10.54 -13.96
N GLN A 437 19.60 9.78 -15.06
CA GLN A 437 19.60 8.31 -14.99
C GLN A 437 20.72 7.79 -14.07
N LYS A 438 21.94 8.35 -14.18
CA LYS A 438 23.05 7.96 -13.31
C LYS A 438 22.78 8.28 -11.84
N GLY A 439 22.19 9.44 -11.56
CA GLY A 439 21.77 9.83 -10.20
C GLY A 439 20.72 8.87 -9.63
N VAL A 440 19.73 8.53 -10.40
CA VAL A 440 18.70 7.54 -10.03
C VAL A 440 19.31 6.17 -9.75
N GLN A 441 20.22 5.68 -10.60
CA GLN A 441 20.93 4.42 -10.36
C GLN A 441 21.69 4.45 -9.04
N ASN A 442 22.45 5.53 -8.80
CA ASN A 442 23.20 5.70 -7.56
C ASN A 442 22.29 5.75 -6.32
N PHE A 443 21.12 6.43 -6.42
CA PHE A 443 20.15 6.47 -5.34
C PHE A 443 19.63 5.08 -4.99
N ILE A 444 19.17 4.30 -5.98
CA ILE A 444 18.69 2.94 -5.77
C ILE A 444 19.77 2.07 -5.14
N HIS A 445 21.01 2.09 -5.65
CA HIS A 445 22.08 1.28 -5.11
C HIS A 445 22.48 1.66 -3.67
N THR A 446 22.47 2.95 -3.34
CA THR A 446 22.85 3.46 -2.00
C THR A 446 21.82 3.11 -0.94
N TYR A 447 20.55 3.22 -1.31
CA TYR A 447 19.42 3.06 -0.39
C TYR A 447 18.67 1.74 -0.57
N ALA A 448 19.19 0.78 -1.33
CA ALA A 448 18.57 -0.53 -1.51
C ALA A 448 18.22 -1.18 -0.16
N PHE A 449 16.96 -1.57 0.01
CA PHE A 449 16.36 -2.13 1.23
C PHE A 449 16.44 -1.20 2.46
N LYS A 450 16.49 0.11 2.22
CA LYS A 450 16.48 1.16 3.25
C LYS A 450 15.35 2.16 2.99
N ASN A 451 15.22 3.12 3.90
CA ASN A 451 14.34 4.26 3.72
C ASN A 451 15.14 5.50 3.34
N ALA A 452 14.58 6.34 2.48
CA ALA A 452 15.16 7.61 2.07
C ALA A 452 14.09 8.70 1.97
N ASP A 453 14.51 9.96 2.02
CA ASP A 453 13.68 11.16 1.89
C ASP A 453 14.10 12.03 0.71
N LEU A 454 13.38 13.13 0.46
CA LEU A 454 13.69 14.10 -0.58
C LEU A 454 15.13 14.61 -0.50
N LYS A 455 15.66 14.90 0.69
CA LYS A 455 17.00 15.47 0.86
C LYS A 455 18.08 14.50 0.37
N GLU A 456 17.95 13.23 0.70
CA GLU A 456 18.86 12.16 0.27
C GLU A 456 18.74 11.93 -1.24
N PHE A 457 17.54 12.02 -1.81
CA PHE A 457 17.32 11.94 -3.25
C PHE A 457 18.03 13.08 -3.98
N ILE A 458 17.76 14.35 -3.60
CA ILE A 458 18.38 15.53 -4.22
C ILE A 458 19.90 15.52 -4.05
N ALA A 459 20.42 15.16 -2.87
CA ALA A 459 21.86 15.06 -2.64
C ALA A 459 22.54 14.03 -3.56
N THR A 460 21.87 12.91 -3.81
CA THR A 460 22.40 11.89 -4.71
C THR A 460 22.40 12.35 -6.17
N LEU A 461 21.36 13.05 -6.60
CA LEU A 461 21.29 13.64 -7.94
C LEU A 461 22.31 14.78 -8.12
N GLN A 462 22.50 15.64 -7.11
CA GLN A 462 23.47 16.74 -7.13
C GLN A 462 24.88 16.26 -7.45
N ALA A 463 25.26 15.09 -6.98
CA ALA A 463 26.57 14.52 -7.27
C ALA A 463 26.81 14.16 -8.74
N GLN A 464 25.78 14.24 -9.60
CA GLN A 464 25.87 13.90 -11.03
C GLN A 464 25.75 15.12 -11.96
N THR A 465 25.72 16.34 -11.41
CA THR A 465 25.53 17.56 -12.24
C THR A 465 26.22 18.77 -11.57
N ASP A 466 26.75 19.66 -12.39
CA ASP A 466 27.26 20.97 -11.95
C ASP A 466 26.17 22.02 -11.73
N ARG A 467 24.92 21.68 -12.05
CA ARG A 467 23.77 22.56 -11.83
C ARG A 467 23.36 22.53 -10.36
N ASP A 468 23.00 23.70 -9.81
CA ASP A 468 22.56 23.77 -8.42
C ASP A 468 21.13 23.24 -8.28
N LEU A 469 21.00 22.03 -7.71
CA LEU A 469 19.73 21.41 -7.43
C LEU A 469 19.11 21.89 -6.11
N THR A 470 19.90 22.46 -5.19
CA THR A 470 19.38 23.02 -3.93
C THR A 470 18.52 24.26 -4.21
N LEU A 471 18.94 25.07 -5.18
CA LEU A 471 18.14 26.21 -5.64
C LEU A 471 16.92 25.77 -6.47
N TRP A 472 17.04 24.63 -7.16
CA TRP A 472 15.97 24.10 -8.01
C TRP A 472 14.86 23.44 -7.17
N SER A 473 15.21 22.70 -6.10
CA SER A 473 14.26 21.99 -5.23
C SER A 473 13.58 22.92 -4.22
#